data_8c4e08648f77a477510fd4bccb49eda5
#
_entry.id   8c4e08648f77a477510fd4bccb49eda5
#
_cell.length_a   1.000
_cell.length_b   1.000
_cell.length_c   1.000
_cell.angle_alpha   90.00
_cell.angle_beta   90.00
_cell.angle_gamma   90.00
#
_symmetry.space_group_name_H-M   'P 1'
#
loop_
_entity.id
_entity.type
_entity.pdbx_description
1 polymer ?
#
loop_
_entity_poly.entity_id
_entity_poly.type
_entity_poly.pdbx_seq_one_letter_code
_entity_poly.pdbx_strand_id
1 'polypeptide(L)'
;MNYTPEGLIGTFGYYKKHKDEAREDGRLEKKLPNGKKQILREAKQEVIANKVYIGPDGNPSLGNRILGDGWLYRGRGMKQTTGRDNYEGFTKDYSQTWGETINFIAQPELVAKMPYALRSAVSFWVTKKCYVEADKGITDAAIDAVTKIVNSGEITLNQQGAYKDPKANPVLLRRQYVKLAYAALT
;
A
#
# COMPACT_ATOMS: atom_id res chain seq x y z
N MET A 1 7.66 4.97 4.66
CA MET A 1 7.69 4.54 6.08
C MET A 1 8.00 5.69 7.05
N ASN A 2 7.71 6.94 6.70
CA ASN A 2 8.03 8.12 7.53
C ASN A 2 6.87 8.51 8.45
N TYR A 3 6.50 7.62 9.37
CA TYR A 3 5.38 7.76 10.31
C TYR A 3 5.82 8.39 11.63
N THR A 4 4.91 9.15 12.28
CA THR A 4 5.06 9.49 13.70
C THR A 4 4.77 8.27 14.58
N PRO A 5 5.12 8.28 15.89
CA PRO A 5 4.78 7.20 16.81
C PRO A 5 3.30 6.83 16.80
N GLU A 6 2.42 7.83 16.82
CA GLU A 6 0.97 7.65 16.77
C GLU A 6 0.53 7.03 15.42
N GLY A 7 1.16 7.48 14.34
CA GLY A 7 0.92 6.94 13.00
C GLY A 7 1.34 5.47 12.90
N LEU A 8 2.45 5.08 13.51
CA LEU A 8 2.91 3.68 13.59
C LEU A 8 1.91 2.83 14.36
N ILE A 9 1.50 3.28 15.55
CA ILE A 9 0.54 2.57 16.42
C ILE A 9 -0.82 2.45 15.71
N GLY A 10 -1.28 3.50 15.04
CA GLY A 10 -2.55 3.48 14.30
C GLY A 10 -2.55 2.55 13.10
N THR A 11 -1.41 2.40 12.42
CA THR A 11 -1.31 1.72 11.12
C THR A 11 -0.93 0.24 11.25
N PHE A 12 0.03 -0.09 12.12
CA PHE A 12 0.67 -1.41 12.12
C PHE A 12 0.36 -2.23 13.37
N GLY A 13 -0.06 -3.48 13.17
CA GLY A 13 -0.33 -4.42 14.27
C GLY A 13 0.85 -4.63 15.20
N TYR A 14 2.07 -4.67 14.65
CA TYR A 14 3.29 -4.74 15.43
C TYR A 14 3.36 -3.61 16.48
N TYR A 15 3.24 -2.35 16.08
CA TYR A 15 3.38 -1.20 16.96
C TYR A 15 2.17 -0.97 17.89
N LYS A 16 1.02 -1.61 17.64
CA LYS A 16 -0.08 -1.65 18.60
C LYS A 16 0.32 -2.40 19.87
N LYS A 17 1.17 -3.43 19.72
CA LYS A 17 1.70 -4.25 20.81
C LYS A 17 3.01 -3.68 21.40
N HIS A 18 3.81 -2.97 20.60
CA HIS A 18 5.14 -2.46 20.93
C HIS A 18 5.18 -0.93 20.89
N LYS A 19 4.41 -0.27 21.77
CA LYS A 19 4.22 1.19 21.75
C LYS A 19 5.49 1.98 22.07
N ASP A 20 6.37 1.45 22.89
CA ASP A 20 7.62 2.12 23.24
C ASP A 20 8.58 2.14 22.05
N GLU A 21 8.64 1.04 21.30
CA GLU A 21 9.40 0.99 20.07
C GLU A 21 8.84 1.95 18.98
N ALA A 22 7.54 2.22 18.98
CA ALA A 22 6.98 3.23 18.10
C ALA A 22 7.55 4.63 18.39
N ARG A 23 7.80 4.97 19.67
CA ARG A 23 8.43 6.23 20.07
C ARG A 23 9.89 6.31 19.65
N GLU A 24 10.61 5.19 19.71
CA GLU A 24 12.01 5.11 19.31
C GLU A 24 12.20 5.16 17.80
N ASP A 25 11.32 4.52 17.03
CA ASP A 25 11.47 4.33 15.59
C ASP A 25 10.78 5.42 14.78
N GLY A 26 9.72 6.00 15.31
CA GLY A 26 8.90 6.99 14.64
C GLY A 26 9.58 8.35 14.45
N ARG A 27 9.09 9.11 13.48
CA ARG A 27 9.49 10.50 13.25
C ARG A 27 9.02 11.38 14.41
N LEU A 28 9.92 12.17 14.96
CA LEU A 28 9.57 13.19 15.95
C LEU A 28 9.43 14.55 15.29
N GLU A 29 8.34 15.22 15.60
CA GLU A 29 8.06 16.56 15.11
C GLU A 29 7.57 17.48 16.22
N LYS A 30 7.86 18.77 16.11
CA LYS A 30 7.37 19.84 17.00
C LYS A 30 6.54 20.81 16.19
N LYS A 31 5.36 21.15 16.69
CA LYS A 31 4.55 22.23 16.13
C LYS A 31 5.11 23.57 16.60
N LEU A 32 5.44 24.42 15.64
CA LEU A 32 5.91 25.79 15.89
C LEU A 32 4.73 26.74 16.14
N PRO A 33 4.96 27.94 16.76
CA PRO A 33 3.91 28.92 16.98
C PRO A 33 3.18 29.38 15.72
N ASN A 34 3.85 29.35 14.56
CA ASN A 34 3.28 29.71 13.26
C ASN A 34 2.48 28.55 12.60
N GLY A 35 2.22 27.48 13.35
CA GLY A 35 1.48 26.29 12.87
C GLY A 35 2.30 25.31 12.01
N LYS A 36 3.51 25.68 11.59
CA LYS A 36 4.40 24.77 10.84
C LYS A 36 4.95 23.66 11.73
N LYS A 37 5.31 22.53 11.13
CA LYS A 37 5.94 21.42 11.81
C LYS A 37 7.44 21.43 11.54
N GLN A 38 8.23 21.30 12.59
CA GLN A 38 9.68 21.09 12.53
C GLN A 38 9.97 19.62 12.84
N ILE A 39 10.69 18.96 11.93
CA ILE A 39 11.15 17.59 12.15
C ILE A 39 12.36 17.66 13.09
N LEU A 40 12.26 16.98 14.24
CA LEU A 40 13.33 16.86 15.23
C LEU A 40 14.17 15.60 14.99
N ARG A 41 13.54 14.53 14.47
CA ARG A 41 14.16 13.27 14.12
C ARG A 41 13.37 12.59 13.04
N GLU A 42 14.04 12.12 11.99
CA GLU A 42 13.43 11.29 10.96
C GLU A 42 13.08 9.90 11.49
N ALA A 43 12.08 9.26 10.90
CA ALA A 43 11.73 7.89 11.24
C ALA A 43 12.84 6.92 10.79
N LYS A 44 13.06 5.87 11.58
CA LYS A 44 13.97 4.77 11.23
C LYS A 44 13.30 3.83 10.21
N GLN A 45 13.13 4.31 8.98
CA GLN A 45 12.27 3.69 7.97
C GLN A 45 12.58 2.23 7.68
N GLU A 46 13.86 1.85 7.64
CA GLU A 46 14.29 0.47 7.40
C GLU A 46 13.95 -0.43 8.59
N VAL A 47 14.20 0.04 9.81
CA VAL A 47 13.84 -0.67 11.05
C VAL A 47 12.34 -0.90 11.09
N ILE A 48 11.55 0.13 10.82
CA ILE A 48 10.08 0.04 10.76
C ILE A 48 9.65 -1.01 9.75
N ALA A 49 10.17 -0.96 8.52
CA ALA A 49 9.79 -1.90 7.47
C ALA A 49 10.11 -3.34 7.85
N ASN A 50 11.28 -3.59 8.43
CA ASN A 50 11.69 -4.93 8.85
C ASN A 50 10.85 -5.44 10.03
N LYS A 51 10.45 -4.58 10.97
CA LYS A 51 9.56 -4.96 12.07
C LYS A 51 8.14 -5.30 11.62
N VAL A 52 7.57 -4.50 10.72
CA VAL A 52 6.14 -4.64 10.33
C VAL A 52 5.91 -5.66 9.22
N TYR A 53 6.93 -6.00 8.45
CA TYR A 53 6.80 -6.91 7.31
C TYR A 53 7.52 -8.25 7.49
N ILE A 54 8.27 -8.45 8.58
CA ILE A 54 8.95 -9.69 8.95
C ILE A 54 8.61 -10.02 10.41
N GLY A 55 8.80 -11.28 10.77
CA GLY A 55 8.66 -11.76 12.15
C GLY A 55 7.24 -12.17 12.54
N PRO A 56 7.06 -12.66 13.77
CA PRO A 56 5.83 -13.30 14.23
C PRO A 56 4.63 -12.35 14.29
N ASP A 57 4.90 -11.06 14.53
CA ASP A 57 3.88 -9.99 14.54
C ASP A 57 3.78 -9.22 13.21
N GLY A 58 4.57 -9.60 12.20
CA GLY A 58 4.53 -9.05 10.85
C GLY A 58 3.41 -9.66 10.02
N ASN A 59 3.45 -9.39 8.71
CA ASN A 59 2.49 -9.96 7.77
C ASN A 59 3.08 -11.16 7.03
N PRO A 60 2.78 -12.41 7.44
CA PRO A 60 3.33 -13.61 6.82
C PRO A 60 2.89 -13.80 5.37
N SER A 61 1.77 -13.19 4.96
CA SER A 61 1.27 -13.29 3.57
C SER A 61 2.12 -12.54 2.53
N LEU A 62 3.13 -11.77 2.98
CA LEU A 62 4.05 -11.06 2.12
C LEU A 62 5.24 -11.91 1.63
N GLY A 63 5.44 -13.11 2.19
CA GLY A 63 6.51 -14.03 1.81
C GLY A 63 7.92 -13.54 2.13
N ASN A 64 8.08 -12.52 2.98
CA ASN A 64 9.38 -12.07 3.45
C ASN A 64 9.97 -13.13 4.39
N ARG A 65 11.22 -13.58 4.12
CA ARG A 65 11.79 -14.79 4.75
C ARG A 65 13.02 -14.50 5.59
N ILE A 66 13.78 -13.48 5.22
CA ILE A 66 15.05 -13.15 5.88
C ILE A 66 15.07 -11.69 6.34
N LEU A 67 15.91 -11.41 7.34
CA LEU A 67 16.12 -10.05 7.83
C LEU A 67 16.56 -9.15 6.66
N GLY A 68 15.93 -7.98 6.54
CA GLY A 68 16.14 -7.05 5.44
C GLY A 68 15.06 -7.12 4.35
N ASP A 69 14.35 -8.25 4.19
CA ASP A 69 13.30 -8.38 3.17
C ASP A 69 12.20 -7.33 3.32
N GLY A 70 11.85 -6.96 4.55
CA GLY A 70 10.82 -5.96 4.82
C GLY A 70 11.13 -4.61 4.19
N TRP A 71 12.40 -4.20 4.24
CA TRP A 71 12.87 -2.98 3.59
C TRP A 71 13.12 -3.20 2.10
N LEU A 72 13.76 -4.30 1.74
CA LEU A 72 14.14 -4.61 0.36
C LEU A 72 12.89 -4.69 -0.55
N TYR A 73 11.82 -5.35 -0.08
CA TYR A 73 10.56 -5.50 -0.82
C TYR A 73 9.44 -4.61 -0.27
N ARG A 74 9.78 -3.42 0.23
CA ARG A 74 8.79 -2.42 0.63
C ARG A 74 7.94 -1.96 -0.54
N GLY A 75 6.79 -1.37 -0.26
CA GLY A 75 5.85 -0.91 -1.28
C GLY A 75 6.47 0.02 -2.33
N ARG A 76 6.36 -0.35 -3.60
CA ARG A 76 6.80 0.42 -4.76
C ARG A 76 5.79 0.33 -5.90
N GLY A 77 5.93 1.24 -6.87
CA GLY A 77 5.03 1.32 -8.03
C GLY A 77 3.66 1.89 -7.69
N MET A 78 2.82 2.03 -8.70
CA MET A 78 1.49 2.66 -8.54
C MET A 78 0.56 1.86 -7.64
N LYS A 79 0.69 0.52 -7.61
CA LYS A 79 -0.11 -0.37 -6.75
C LYS A 79 0.48 -0.56 -5.36
N GLN A 80 1.70 -0.06 -5.08
CA GLN A 80 2.44 -0.32 -3.85
C GLN A 80 2.69 -1.83 -3.66
N THR A 81 3.25 -2.48 -4.70
CA THR A 81 3.69 -3.88 -4.65
C THR A 81 4.63 -4.08 -3.47
N THR A 82 4.25 -4.91 -2.50
CA THR A 82 4.93 -5.08 -1.22
C THR A 82 5.11 -6.57 -0.92
N GLY A 83 6.30 -6.96 -0.44
CA GLY A 83 6.63 -8.32 -0.03
C GLY A 83 7.26 -9.17 -1.15
N ARG A 84 8.16 -10.05 -0.74
CA ARG A 84 8.95 -10.90 -1.64
C ARG A 84 8.08 -11.67 -2.63
N ASP A 85 7.02 -12.35 -2.15
CA ASP A 85 6.17 -13.17 -3.01
C ASP A 85 5.47 -12.36 -4.10
N ASN A 86 5.09 -11.11 -3.81
CA ASN A 86 4.50 -10.22 -4.82
C ASN A 86 5.53 -9.76 -5.86
N TYR A 87 6.80 -9.56 -5.47
CA TYR A 87 7.88 -9.25 -6.42
C TYR A 87 8.25 -10.48 -7.26
N GLU A 88 8.25 -11.69 -6.69
CA GLU A 88 8.43 -12.95 -7.42
C GLU A 88 7.30 -13.17 -8.43
N GLY A 89 6.05 -12.99 -8.01
CA GLY A 89 4.88 -13.05 -8.89
C GLY A 89 4.98 -12.07 -10.04
N PHE A 90 5.30 -10.80 -9.75
CA PHE A 90 5.46 -9.79 -10.79
C PHE A 90 6.62 -10.10 -11.75
N THR A 91 7.74 -10.64 -11.25
CA THR A 91 8.86 -11.09 -12.10
C THR A 91 8.41 -12.17 -13.08
N LYS A 92 7.65 -13.16 -12.59
CA LYS A 92 7.12 -14.26 -13.42
C LYS A 92 6.12 -13.77 -14.47
N ASP A 93 5.13 -12.98 -14.03
CA ASP A 93 4.10 -12.43 -14.92
C ASP A 93 4.69 -11.49 -15.96
N TYR A 94 5.74 -10.76 -15.60
CA TYR A 94 6.35 -9.76 -16.45
C TYR A 94 6.92 -10.36 -17.73
N SER A 95 7.70 -11.44 -17.64
CA SER A 95 8.29 -12.10 -18.80
C SER A 95 7.22 -12.69 -19.73
N GLN A 96 6.14 -13.21 -19.14
CA GLN A 96 5.03 -13.79 -19.91
C GLN A 96 4.20 -12.73 -20.64
N THR A 97 4.01 -11.57 -20.01
CA THR A 97 3.10 -10.53 -20.52
C THR A 97 3.79 -9.56 -21.48
N TRP A 98 5.04 -9.19 -21.20
CA TRP A 98 5.76 -8.15 -21.96
C TRP A 98 6.95 -8.69 -22.77
N GLY A 99 7.25 -9.99 -22.70
CA GLY A 99 8.34 -10.62 -23.47
C GLY A 99 9.75 -10.19 -23.05
N GLU A 100 9.89 -9.45 -21.97
CA GLU A 100 11.15 -8.96 -21.43
C GLU A 100 11.56 -9.77 -20.20
N THR A 101 12.83 -10.17 -20.09
CA THR A 101 13.33 -10.90 -18.91
C THR A 101 13.94 -9.92 -17.92
N ILE A 102 13.19 -9.56 -16.89
CA ILE A 102 13.63 -8.70 -15.80
C ILE A 102 13.38 -9.40 -14.47
N ASN A 103 14.39 -9.41 -13.61
CA ASN A 103 14.31 -9.99 -12.27
C ASN A 103 14.11 -8.90 -11.22
N PHE A 104 12.86 -8.66 -10.82
CA PHE A 104 12.53 -7.66 -9.79
C PHE A 104 12.88 -8.11 -8.37
N ILE A 105 13.22 -9.38 -8.15
CA ILE A 105 13.80 -9.84 -6.89
C ILE A 105 15.24 -9.34 -6.75
N ALA A 106 16.01 -9.39 -7.83
CA ALA A 106 17.39 -8.89 -7.84
C ALA A 106 17.46 -7.36 -7.93
N GLN A 107 16.44 -6.72 -8.53
CA GLN A 107 16.41 -5.28 -8.80
C GLN A 107 15.07 -4.65 -8.37
N PRO A 108 14.72 -4.72 -7.08
CA PRO A 108 13.39 -4.30 -6.60
C PRO A 108 13.11 -2.82 -6.78
N GLU A 109 14.14 -1.96 -6.85
CA GLU A 109 14.00 -0.52 -7.07
C GLU A 109 13.47 -0.17 -8.46
N LEU A 110 13.57 -1.08 -9.45
CA LEU A 110 13.00 -0.86 -10.78
C LEU A 110 11.47 -0.71 -10.72
N VAL A 111 10.80 -1.38 -9.77
CA VAL A 111 9.35 -1.27 -9.61
C VAL A 111 8.90 0.16 -9.27
N ALA A 112 9.81 1.03 -8.81
CA ALA A 112 9.52 2.46 -8.61
C ALA A 112 9.68 3.30 -9.89
N LYS A 113 10.23 2.75 -10.97
CA LYS A 113 10.55 3.48 -12.20
C LYS A 113 9.54 3.16 -13.31
N MET A 114 9.28 4.13 -14.21
CA MET A 114 8.51 3.86 -15.42
C MET A 114 9.35 3.07 -16.42
N PRO A 115 8.77 2.11 -17.17
CA PRO A 115 7.33 1.76 -17.21
C PRO A 115 6.90 0.76 -16.13
N TYR A 116 7.83 0.19 -15.34
CA TYR A 116 7.57 -0.93 -14.42
C TYR A 116 6.59 -0.56 -13.29
N ALA A 117 6.60 0.71 -12.85
CA ALA A 117 5.67 1.20 -11.84
C ALA A 117 4.20 1.06 -12.29
N LEU A 118 3.91 1.39 -13.56
CA LEU A 118 2.59 1.21 -14.15
C LEU A 118 2.31 -0.28 -14.43
N ARG A 119 3.27 -0.98 -15.05
CA ARG A 119 3.13 -2.40 -15.41
C ARG A 119 2.87 -3.28 -14.18
N SER A 120 3.44 -2.96 -13.01
CA SER A 120 3.14 -3.67 -11.76
C SER A 120 1.69 -3.53 -11.32
N ALA A 121 1.07 -2.39 -11.57
CA ALA A 121 -0.36 -2.17 -11.30
C ALA A 121 -1.24 -2.93 -12.31
N VAL A 122 -0.85 -2.95 -13.58
CA VAL A 122 -1.55 -3.72 -14.64
C VAL A 122 -1.47 -5.22 -14.33
N SER A 123 -0.29 -5.76 -13.99
CA SER A 123 -0.12 -7.16 -13.57
C SER A 123 -1.05 -7.51 -12.40
N PHE A 124 -1.08 -6.68 -11.36
CA PHE A 124 -2.01 -6.87 -10.25
C PHE A 124 -3.47 -6.90 -10.71
N TRP A 125 -3.87 -5.95 -11.57
CA TRP A 125 -5.23 -5.82 -12.08
C TRP A 125 -5.69 -7.08 -12.82
N VAL A 126 -4.82 -7.61 -13.68
CA VAL A 126 -5.08 -8.81 -14.47
C VAL A 126 -5.06 -10.06 -13.58
N THR A 127 -4.00 -10.25 -12.79
CA THR A 127 -3.82 -11.44 -11.93
C THR A 127 -4.92 -11.57 -10.87
N LYS A 128 -5.35 -10.45 -10.30
CA LYS A 128 -6.46 -10.43 -9.33
C LYS A 128 -7.84 -10.33 -9.98
N LYS A 129 -7.90 -10.34 -11.32
CA LYS A 129 -9.15 -10.29 -12.09
C LYS A 129 -10.04 -9.09 -11.71
N CYS A 130 -9.44 -7.95 -11.40
CA CYS A 130 -10.18 -6.74 -11.01
C CYS A 130 -11.16 -6.32 -12.12
N TYR A 131 -10.83 -6.58 -13.38
CA TYR A 131 -11.67 -6.29 -14.55
C TYR A 131 -13.02 -7.01 -14.48
N VAL A 132 -13.10 -8.22 -13.92
CA VAL A 132 -14.37 -8.97 -13.79
C VAL A 132 -15.41 -8.20 -12.96
N GLU A 133 -14.95 -7.51 -11.92
CA GLU A 133 -15.84 -6.64 -11.12
C GLU A 133 -16.05 -5.28 -11.79
N ALA A 134 -15.03 -4.73 -12.44
CA ALA A 134 -15.11 -3.45 -13.12
C ALA A 134 -16.08 -3.49 -14.33
N ASP A 135 -16.10 -4.59 -15.08
CA ASP A 135 -16.95 -4.79 -16.26
C ASP A 135 -18.47 -4.88 -15.93
N LYS A 136 -18.82 -5.00 -14.63
CA LYS A 136 -20.21 -4.89 -14.17
C LYS A 136 -20.76 -3.46 -14.19
N GLY A 137 -19.94 -2.48 -14.60
CA GLY A 137 -20.30 -1.08 -14.78
C GLY A 137 -19.86 -0.18 -13.63
N ILE A 138 -20.33 1.09 -13.66
CA ILE A 138 -19.94 2.16 -12.74
C ILE A 138 -20.86 2.31 -11.52
N THR A 139 -21.51 1.21 -11.11
CA THR A 139 -22.34 1.20 -9.92
C THR A 139 -21.48 1.24 -8.66
N ASP A 140 -22.03 1.74 -7.56
CA ASP A 140 -21.34 1.74 -6.26
C ASP A 140 -20.91 0.33 -5.86
N ALA A 141 -21.74 -0.68 -6.14
CA ALA A 141 -21.45 -2.08 -5.83
C ALA A 141 -20.21 -2.59 -6.62
N ALA A 142 -20.12 -2.30 -7.91
CA ALA A 142 -18.97 -2.71 -8.73
C ALA A 142 -17.69 -1.98 -8.29
N ILE A 143 -17.76 -0.68 -8.00
CA ILE A 143 -16.64 0.12 -7.50
C ILE A 143 -16.15 -0.41 -6.15
N ASP A 144 -17.06 -0.77 -5.25
CA ASP A 144 -16.73 -1.35 -3.95
C ASP A 144 -16.13 -2.75 -4.08
N ALA A 145 -16.62 -3.58 -5.00
CA ALA A 145 -16.07 -4.90 -5.26
C ALA A 145 -14.61 -4.81 -5.74
N VAL A 146 -14.32 -3.92 -6.70
CA VAL A 146 -12.93 -3.61 -7.11
C VAL A 146 -12.12 -3.09 -5.92
N THR A 147 -12.67 -2.15 -5.14
CA THR A 147 -11.98 -1.61 -3.97
C THR A 147 -11.65 -2.70 -2.96
N LYS A 148 -12.54 -3.66 -2.73
CA LYS A 148 -12.32 -4.79 -1.83
C LYS A 148 -11.15 -5.68 -2.28
N ILE A 149 -10.98 -5.89 -3.59
CA ILE A 149 -9.85 -6.65 -4.14
C ILE A 149 -8.54 -5.87 -3.93
N VAL A 150 -8.57 -4.54 -4.18
CA VAL A 150 -7.39 -3.67 -4.09
C VAL A 150 -6.99 -3.40 -2.64
N ASN A 151 -7.95 -3.12 -1.77
CA ASN A 151 -7.76 -2.79 -0.35
C ASN A 151 -9.01 -3.14 0.47
N SER A 152 -9.11 -4.40 0.88
CA SER A 152 -10.25 -4.89 1.67
C SER A 152 -10.45 -4.14 2.99
N GLY A 153 -9.36 -3.63 3.58
CA GLY A 153 -9.41 -2.90 4.84
C GLY A 153 -10.24 -1.61 4.75
N GLU A 154 -10.20 -0.89 3.64
CA GLU A 154 -11.01 0.32 3.46
C GLU A 154 -12.51 0.01 3.48
N ILE A 155 -12.93 -1.05 2.80
CA ILE A 155 -14.34 -1.46 2.78
C ILE A 155 -14.79 -1.91 4.17
N THR A 156 -13.98 -2.71 4.86
CA THR A 156 -14.27 -3.16 6.23
C THR A 156 -14.42 -1.99 7.19
N LEU A 157 -13.46 -1.05 7.17
CA LEU A 157 -13.51 0.15 8.02
C LEU A 157 -14.73 1.02 7.71
N ASN A 158 -15.11 1.16 6.43
CA ASN A 158 -16.30 1.91 6.04
C ASN A 158 -17.57 1.25 6.59
N GLN A 159 -17.70 -0.07 6.46
CA GLN A 159 -18.83 -0.83 7.01
C GLN A 159 -18.92 -0.75 8.54
N GLN A 160 -17.79 -0.63 9.22
CA GLN A 160 -17.71 -0.43 10.67
C GLN A 160 -17.94 1.02 11.12
N GLY A 161 -18.21 1.93 10.19
CA GLY A 161 -18.45 3.35 10.49
C GLY A 161 -17.20 4.11 10.96
N ALA A 162 -16.01 3.64 10.59
CA ALA A 162 -14.75 4.30 10.98
C ALA A 162 -14.57 5.67 10.33
N TYR A 163 -15.15 5.88 9.15
CA TYR A 163 -15.08 7.15 8.41
C TYR A 163 -16.31 8.03 8.71
N LYS A 164 -16.24 8.80 9.78
CA LYS A 164 -17.36 9.64 10.26
C LYS A 164 -17.64 10.85 9.36
N ASP A 165 -16.60 11.41 8.74
CA ASP A 165 -16.75 12.53 7.80
C ASP A 165 -16.92 11.98 6.37
N PRO A 166 -18.09 12.17 5.73
CA PRO A 166 -18.31 11.73 4.34
C PRO A 166 -17.34 12.39 3.35
N LYS A 167 -16.88 13.60 3.60
CA LYS A 167 -15.91 14.32 2.74
C LYS A 167 -14.49 13.78 2.84
N ALA A 168 -14.18 13.05 3.89
CA ALA A 168 -12.90 12.38 4.11
C ALA A 168 -13.00 10.84 3.98
N ASN A 169 -14.18 10.31 3.65
CA ASN A 169 -14.39 8.88 3.48
C ASN A 169 -13.80 8.39 2.14
N PRO A 170 -12.73 7.58 2.14
CA PRO A 170 -12.04 7.19 0.92
C PRO A 170 -12.91 6.33 -0.01
N VAL A 171 -13.88 5.58 0.52
CA VAL A 171 -14.80 4.76 -0.27
C VAL A 171 -15.78 5.63 -1.04
N LEU A 172 -16.38 6.63 -0.36
CA LEU A 172 -17.31 7.56 -0.99
C LEU A 172 -16.61 8.45 -2.03
N LEU A 173 -15.42 8.94 -1.70
CA LEU A 173 -14.61 9.73 -2.64
C LEU A 173 -14.25 8.91 -3.89
N ARG A 174 -13.88 7.63 -3.73
CA ARG A 174 -13.57 6.75 -4.86
C ARG A 174 -14.77 6.55 -5.76
N ARG A 175 -15.97 6.28 -5.19
CA ARG A 175 -17.21 6.19 -5.97
C ARG A 175 -17.47 7.46 -6.78
N GLN A 176 -17.32 8.62 -6.16
CA GLN A 176 -17.48 9.91 -6.82
C GLN A 176 -16.48 10.11 -7.96
N TYR A 177 -15.17 9.91 -7.70
CA TYR A 177 -14.14 10.14 -8.71
C TYR A 177 -14.20 9.14 -9.88
N VAL A 178 -14.55 7.88 -9.64
CA VAL A 178 -14.74 6.91 -10.74
C VAL A 178 -15.88 7.35 -11.66
N LYS A 179 -17.01 7.78 -11.10
CA LYS A 179 -18.15 8.28 -11.90
C LYS A 179 -17.81 9.55 -12.67
N LEU A 180 -17.08 10.49 -12.05
CA LEU A 180 -16.63 11.71 -12.72
C LEU A 180 -15.64 11.39 -13.86
N ALA A 181 -14.68 10.51 -13.62
CA ALA A 181 -13.71 10.10 -14.64
C ALA A 181 -14.40 9.39 -15.82
N TYR A 182 -15.36 8.51 -15.56
CA TYR A 182 -16.14 7.85 -16.59
C TYR A 182 -16.91 8.86 -17.44
N ALA A 183 -17.64 9.78 -16.80
CA ALA A 183 -18.40 10.81 -17.52
C ALA A 183 -17.52 11.77 -18.35
N ALA A 184 -16.25 11.93 -18.00
CA ALA A 184 -15.31 12.76 -18.75
C ALA A 184 -14.70 12.03 -19.97
N LEU A 185 -14.82 10.71 -20.04
CA LEU A 185 -14.25 9.88 -21.10
C LEU A 185 -15.31 9.35 -22.09
N THR A 186 -16.58 9.51 -21.77
CA THR A 186 -17.73 9.11 -22.58
C THR A 186 -18.52 10.31 -23.05
#